data_5b2d60825464ea099d107cb60d1a0ee3
#
_entry.id   5b2d60825464ea099d107cb60d1a0ee3
#
_cell.length_a   1.000
_cell.length_b   1.000
_cell.length_c   1.000
_cell.angle_alpha   90.00
_cell.angle_beta   90.00
_cell.angle_gamma   90.00
#
_symmetry.space_group_name_H-M   'P 1'
#
loop_
_entity.id
_entity.type
_entity.pdbx_description
1 polymer ?
#
loop_
_entity_poly.entity_id
_entity_poly.type
_entity_poly.pdbx_seq_one_letter_code
_entity_poly.pdbx_strand_id
1 'polypeptide(L)'
;IPIEFHKRLRYPTNFSTHIKKIKNINQEYYLETDNEEFGPFDFIFCCIPYEQAKNLLSNFIDYTPIVSPDFDVIWTIMIALDKRLGSPFQFGYHLTPDISFIMNQNFKHEFFSDECWVINMRSEWSKEYYNIENYVLEDYVIDQIKKHFHSDAKAVYKKSHRWRYAYAKKSYKDLSDQNHIESIDHRLYALGDWCQGPSMQDAWLAGKKLAKHFSELRLKI
;
A
#
# COMPACT_ATOMS: atom_id res chain seq x y z
N ILE A 1 6.85 2.78 -11.17
CA ILE A 1 6.06 1.64 -11.72
C ILE A 1 4.57 2.00 -11.83
N PRO A 2 3.86 2.52 -10.81
CA PRO A 2 2.44 2.85 -10.94
C PRO A 2 2.13 3.87 -12.04
N ILE A 3 2.96 4.89 -12.22
CA ILE A 3 2.81 5.91 -13.26
C ILE A 3 2.91 5.30 -14.67
N GLU A 4 3.84 4.37 -14.89
CA GLU A 4 3.99 3.71 -16.19
C GLU A 4 2.82 2.76 -16.48
N PHE A 5 2.27 2.10 -15.48
CA PHE A 5 1.04 1.33 -15.64
C PHE A 5 -0.15 2.23 -15.98
N HIS A 6 -0.30 3.36 -15.27
CA HIS A 6 -1.37 4.32 -15.53
C HIS A 6 -1.33 4.83 -16.98
N LYS A 7 -0.16 5.19 -17.53
CA LYS A 7 -0.01 5.62 -18.93
C LYS A 7 -0.48 4.58 -19.95
N ARG A 8 -0.53 3.29 -19.57
CA ARG A 8 -0.98 2.19 -20.42
C ARG A 8 -2.47 1.89 -20.30
N LEU A 9 -3.15 2.47 -19.32
CA LEU A 9 -4.60 2.32 -19.17
C LEU A 9 -5.32 3.09 -20.27
N ARG A 10 -6.26 2.42 -20.92
CA ARG A 10 -7.09 3.01 -21.99
C ARG A 10 -8.34 3.72 -21.46
N TYR A 11 -8.55 3.67 -20.15
CA TYR A 11 -9.74 4.18 -19.49
C TYR A 11 -9.40 5.38 -18.61
N PRO A 12 -10.36 6.32 -18.42
CA PRO A 12 -10.15 7.46 -17.55
C PRO A 12 -9.86 7.02 -16.12
N THR A 13 -9.00 7.79 -15.45
CA THR A 13 -8.64 7.57 -14.06
C THR A 13 -8.97 8.82 -13.26
N ASN A 14 -9.79 8.67 -12.23
CA ASN A 14 -10.14 9.73 -11.30
C ASN A 14 -9.19 9.71 -10.11
N PHE A 15 -8.28 10.68 -10.03
CA PHE A 15 -7.40 10.87 -8.90
C PHE A 15 -8.08 11.67 -7.79
N SER A 16 -7.55 11.56 -6.57
CA SER A 16 -8.08 12.26 -5.38
C SER A 16 -9.57 12.02 -5.15
N THR A 17 -10.06 10.83 -5.57
CA THR A 17 -11.46 10.44 -5.50
C THR A 17 -11.63 9.33 -4.48
N HIS A 18 -12.21 9.65 -3.33
CA HIS A 18 -12.41 8.69 -2.25
C HIS A 18 -13.83 8.13 -2.30
N ILE A 19 -13.94 6.84 -2.60
CA ILE A 19 -15.24 6.14 -2.58
C ILE A 19 -15.65 5.88 -1.13
N LYS A 20 -16.80 6.39 -0.74
CA LYS A 20 -17.38 6.27 0.60
C LYS A 20 -18.34 5.10 0.71
N LYS A 21 -19.06 4.82 -0.37
CA LYS A 21 -20.14 3.83 -0.37
C LYS A 21 -20.34 3.24 -1.76
N ILE A 22 -20.78 2.00 -1.77
CA ILE A 22 -21.32 1.32 -2.95
C ILE A 22 -22.84 1.22 -2.75
N LYS A 23 -23.60 1.54 -3.78
CA LYS A 23 -25.05 1.36 -3.86
C LYS A 23 -25.39 0.33 -4.90
N ASN A 24 -26.46 -0.42 -4.66
CA ASN A 24 -27.11 -1.25 -5.67
C ASN A 24 -28.53 -0.70 -5.87
N ILE A 25 -28.81 -0.23 -7.08
CA ILE A 25 -30.12 0.34 -7.48
C ILE A 25 -30.56 -0.40 -8.71
N ASN A 26 -31.67 -1.13 -8.62
CA ASN A 26 -32.22 -1.92 -9.75
C ASN A 26 -31.17 -2.88 -10.39
N GLN A 27 -30.36 -3.53 -9.57
CA GLN A 27 -29.28 -4.44 -9.99
C GLN A 27 -28.09 -3.75 -10.71
N GLU A 28 -27.99 -2.44 -10.63
CA GLU A 28 -26.85 -1.67 -11.11
C GLU A 28 -26.06 -1.10 -9.95
N TYR A 29 -24.72 -1.06 -10.07
CA TYR A 29 -23.85 -0.56 -9.02
C TYR A 29 -23.41 0.87 -9.26
N TYR A 30 -23.40 1.65 -8.18
CA TYR A 30 -22.98 3.05 -8.16
C TYR A 30 -21.94 3.26 -7.06
N LEU A 31 -20.97 4.12 -7.32
CA LEU A 31 -19.92 4.52 -6.38
C LEU A 31 -20.18 5.95 -5.90
N GLU A 32 -20.33 6.14 -4.61
CA GLU A 32 -20.60 7.44 -3.99
C GLU A 32 -19.35 8.01 -3.34
N THR A 33 -19.07 9.28 -3.59
CA THR A 33 -18.07 10.12 -2.91
C THR A 33 -18.76 11.16 -2.03
N ASP A 34 -18.02 12.11 -1.48
CA ASP A 34 -18.62 13.24 -0.76
C ASP A 34 -19.42 14.18 -1.66
N ASN A 35 -19.09 14.27 -2.96
CA ASN A 35 -19.61 15.30 -3.86
C ASN A 35 -20.28 14.72 -5.11
N GLU A 36 -19.99 13.48 -5.49
CA GLU A 36 -20.38 12.93 -6.78
C GLU A 36 -20.76 11.44 -6.66
N GLU A 37 -21.54 10.98 -7.61
CA GLU A 37 -21.87 9.57 -7.81
C GLU A 37 -21.43 9.15 -9.20
N PHE A 38 -20.79 7.96 -9.29
CA PHE A 38 -20.32 7.36 -10.55
C PHE A 38 -21.07 6.07 -10.81
N GLY A 39 -21.40 5.82 -12.04
CA GLY A 39 -22.13 4.61 -12.48
C GLY A 39 -23.11 4.89 -13.59
N PRO A 40 -23.95 3.91 -13.99
CA PRO A 40 -23.95 2.54 -13.45
C PRO A 40 -22.73 1.72 -13.87
N PHE A 41 -22.38 0.76 -13.01
CA PHE A 41 -21.32 -0.23 -13.30
C PHE A 41 -21.88 -1.63 -13.23
N ASP A 42 -21.46 -2.48 -14.18
CA ASP A 42 -21.79 -3.91 -14.19
C ASP A 42 -20.98 -4.68 -13.17
N PHE A 43 -19.71 -4.30 -12.98
CA PHE A 43 -18.75 -4.97 -12.11
C PHE A 43 -17.91 -3.96 -11.34
N ILE A 44 -17.53 -4.31 -10.10
CA ILE A 44 -16.60 -3.53 -9.28
C ILE A 44 -15.47 -4.44 -8.80
N PHE A 45 -14.23 -4.01 -9.04
CA PHE A 45 -13.01 -4.64 -8.54
C PHE A 45 -12.36 -3.75 -7.49
N CYS A 46 -12.48 -4.14 -6.22
CA CYS A 46 -12.01 -3.40 -5.06
C CYS A 46 -10.58 -3.83 -4.72
N CYS A 47 -9.57 -3.06 -5.17
CA CYS A 47 -8.15 -3.39 -5.02
C CYS A 47 -7.48 -2.55 -3.92
N ILE A 48 -8.08 -2.50 -2.73
CA ILE A 48 -7.62 -1.75 -1.57
C ILE A 48 -7.31 -2.70 -0.39
N PRO A 49 -6.67 -2.23 0.72
CA PRO A 49 -6.42 -3.07 1.88
C PRO A 49 -7.68 -3.74 2.42
N TYR A 50 -7.52 -4.97 2.94
CA TYR A 50 -8.62 -5.83 3.38
C TYR A 50 -9.64 -5.13 4.27
N GLU A 51 -9.22 -4.43 5.32
CA GLU A 51 -10.13 -3.75 6.25
C GLU A 51 -10.95 -2.65 5.57
N GLN A 52 -10.35 -1.95 4.62
CA GLN A 52 -11.04 -0.92 3.83
C GLN A 52 -12.03 -1.56 2.84
N ALA A 53 -11.63 -2.65 2.19
CA ALA A 53 -12.52 -3.42 1.30
C ALA A 53 -13.71 -4.00 2.08
N LYS A 54 -13.46 -4.60 3.26
CA LYS A 54 -14.49 -5.11 4.14
C LYS A 54 -15.50 -4.03 4.53
N ASN A 55 -15.03 -2.87 4.97
CA ASN A 55 -15.91 -1.77 5.34
C ASN A 55 -16.80 -1.30 4.17
N LEU A 56 -16.25 -1.30 2.95
CA LEU A 56 -16.96 -0.85 1.75
C LEU A 56 -17.95 -1.89 1.22
N LEU A 57 -17.61 -3.18 1.34
CA LEU A 57 -18.33 -4.28 0.69
C LEU A 57 -19.17 -5.15 1.64
N SER A 58 -19.17 -4.90 2.97
CA SER A 58 -19.84 -5.75 3.97
C SER A 58 -21.35 -5.90 3.78
N ASN A 59 -22.00 -4.98 3.07
CA ASN A 59 -23.42 -5.10 2.71
C ASN A 59 -23.70 -6.07 1.55
N PHE A 60 -22.67 -6.52 0.84
CA PHE A 60 -22.77 -7.33 -0.37
C PHE A 60 -22.03 -8.65 -0.27
N ILE A 61 -21.05 -8.73 0.62
CA ILE A 61 -20.19 -9.89 0.82
C ILE A 61 -20.23 -10.29 2.29
N ASP A 62 -20.49 -11.56 2.57
CA ASP A 62 -20.38 -12.12 3.92
C ASP A 62 -18.90 -12.35 4.26
N TYR A 63 -18.40 -11.53 5.19
CA TYR A 63 -17.04 -11.63 5.71
C TYR A 63 -16.91 -12.52 6.95
N THR A 64 -18.01 -13.08 7.45
CA THR A 64 -18.02 -13.91 8.68
C THR A 64 -17.05 -15.10 8.61
N PRO A 65 -17.00 -15.85 7.49
CA PRO A 65 -16.10 -17.00 7.37
C PRO A 65 -14.65 -16.62 7.08
N ILE A 66 -14.35 -15.31 6.88
CA ILE A 66 -13.06 -14.86 6.41
C ILE A 66 -12.22 -14.38 7.57
N VAL A 67 -11.09 -15.05 7.80
CA VAL A 67 -10.11 -14.59 8.79
C VAL A 67 -9.40 -13.35 8.29
N SER A 68 -9.45 -12.28 9.09
CA SER A 68 -8.77 -11.02 8.75
C SER A 68 -7.25 -11.23 8.64
N PRO A 69 -6.62 -10.77 7.56
CA PRO A 69 -5.17 -10.73 7.48
C PRO A 69 -4.57 -9.89 8.61
N ASP A 70 -3.45 -10.33 9.19
CA ASP A 70 -2.67 -9.53 10.12
C ASP A 70 -1.71 -8.63 9.34
N PHE A 71 -1.82 -7.31 9.52
CA PHE A 71 -0.98 -6.33 8.84
C PHE A 71 0.09 -5.76 9.75
N ASP A 72 1.27 -5.58 9.20
CA ASP A 72 2.29 -4.76 9.83
C ASP A 72 2.05 -3.27 9.60
N VAL A 73 2.42 -2.49 10.61
CA VAL A 73 2.50 -1.03 10.54
C VAL A 73 3.95 -0.65 10.33
N ILE A 74 4.20 0.25 9.39
CA ILE A 74 5.56 0.77 9.13
C ILE A 74 5.52 2.29 9.04
N TRP A 75 6.39 2.94 9.81
CA TRP A 75 6.76 4.32 9.58
C TRP A 75 7.87 4.39 8.53
N THR A 76 7.65 5.19 7.51
CA THR A 76 8.64 5.50 6.48
C THR A 76 8.99 6.97 6.53
N ILE A 77 10.28 7.27 6.56
CA ILE A 77 10.82 8.63 6.59
C ILE A 77 11.61 8.87 5.30
N MET A 78 11.35 9.99 4.66
CA MET A 78 12.09 10.49 3.49
C MET A 78 12.85 11.73 3.91
N ILE A 79 14.16 11.73 3.66
CA ILE A 79 15.03 12.88 3.96
C ILE A 79 15.87 13.25 2.74
N ALA A 80 16.14 14.54 2.57
CA ALA A 80 17.22 15.02 1.71
C ALA A 80 18.24 15.78 2.58
N LEU A 81 19.51 15.53 2.33
CA LEU A 81 20.64 16.07 3.09
C LEU A 81 21.49 17.01 2.22
N ASP A 82 21.97 18.11 2.80
CA ASP A 82 22.79 19.13 2.13
C ASP A 82 24.18 18.63 1.71
N LYS A 83 24.60 17.48 2.24
CA LYS A 83 25.87 16.83 1.90
C LYS A 83 25.79 15.32 2.08
N ARG A 84 26.71 14.62 1.42
CA ARG A 84 26.76 13.15 1.44
C ARG A 84 27.16 12.60 2.80
N LEU A 85 26.49 11.53 3.19
CA LEU A 85 26.81 10.78 4.42
C LEU A 85 28.12 10.00 4.33
N GLY A 86 28.66 9.81 3.12
CA GLY A 86 29.82 8.92 2.93
C GLY A 86 29.52 7.44 3.14
N SER A 87 28.25 7.06 2.96
CA SER A 87 27.82 5.67 3.10
C SER A 87 28.55 4.74 2.13
N PRO A 88 29.11 3.59 2.59
CA PRO A 88 29.74 2.61 1.73
C PRO A 88 28.71 1.73 0.97
N PHE A 89 27.42 1.90 1.23
CA PHE A 89 26.35 1.10 0.65
C PHE A 89 25.22 1.96 0.09
N GLN A 90 24.49 1.41 -0.86
CA GLN A 90 23.31 2.04 -1.49
C GLN A 90 22.03 1.76 -0.71
N PHE A 91 21.97 0.60 -0.06
CA PHE A 91 20.89 0.20 0.82
C PHE A 91 21.43 -0.70 1.93
N GLY A 92 20.71 -0.74 3.04
CA GLY A 92 21.07 -1.56 4.20
C GLY A 92 19.85 -1.99 4.98
N TYR A 93 20.01 -3.11 5.67
CA TYR A 93 19.02 -3.63 6.61
C TYR A 93 19.59 -3.51 8.04
N HIS A 94 18.69 -3.24 8.99
CA HIS A 94 19.02 -3.22 10.42
C HIS A 94 20.17 -2.27 10.78
N LEU A 95 20.10 -1.05 10.25
CA LEU A 95 21.12 -0.03 10.51
C LEU A 95 21.27 0.27 12.00
N THR A 96 20.14 0.32 12.71
CA THR A 96 20.04 0.44 14.17
C THR A 96 18.99 -0.54 14.69
N PRO A 97 18.83 -0.72 16.01
CA PRO A 97 17.74 -1.54 16.56
C PRO A 97 16.35 -1.15 16.08
N ASP A 98 16.12 0.12 15.73
CA ASP A 98 14.80 0.66 15.38
C ASP A 98 14.58 0.80 13.87
N ILE A 99 15.67 0.92 13.09
CA ILE A 99 15.62 1.07 11.63
C ILE A 99 15.73 -0.31 10.98
N SER A 100 14.69 -0.72 10.26
CA SER A 100 14.67 -2.00 9.54
C SER A 100 15.36 -1.93 8.19
N PHE A 101 15.20 -0.81 7.48
CA PHE A 101 15.69 -0.65 6.12
C PHE A 101 16.02 0.81 5.81
N ILE A 102 17.09 1.02 5.05
CA ILE A 102 17.51 2.33 4.55
C ILE A 102 17.95 2.19 3.09
N MET A 103 17.58 3.16 2.24
CA MET A 103 17.96 3.17 0.84
C MET A 103 18.29 4.58 0.36
N ASN A 104 19.43 4.74 -0.28
CA ASN A 104 19.80 5.94 -1.02
C ASN A 104 19.04 5.98 -2.35
N GLN A 105 18.30 7.06 -2.61
CA GLN A 105 17.50 7.22 -3.81
C GLN A 105 18.29 7.78 -5.00
N ASN A 106 19.45 8.38 -4.78
CA ASN A 106 20.29 8.93 -5.85
C ASN A 106 20.77 7.85 -6.84
N PHE A 107 20.81 6.58 -6.42
CA PHE A 107 21.10 5.47 -7.32
C PHE A 107 19.98 5.15 -8.32
N LYS A 108 18.75 5.52 -7.98
CA LYS A 108 17.61 5.32 -8.89
C LYS A 108 17.37 6.51 -9.80
N HIS A 109 17.79 7.69 -9.35
CA HIS A 109 17.49 8.96 -10.00
C HIS A 109 18.70 9.86 -9.92
N GLU A 110 19.39 10.06 -11.05
CA GLU A 110 20.56 10.93 -11.17
C GLU A 110 20.24 12.44 -11.05
N PHE A 111 18.96 12.78 -10.90
CA PHE A 111 18.48 14.17 -10.94
C PHE A 111 18.50 14.90 -9.60
N PHE A 112 18.83 14.22 -8.51
CA PHE A 112 18.85 14.86 -7.20
C PHE A 112 20.22 15.53 -6.93
N SER A 113 20.21 16.85 -6.67
CA SER A 113 21.38 17.59 -6.19
C SER A 113 21.77 17.18 -4.76
N ASP A 114 20.75 16.91 -3.94
CA ASP A 114 20.88 16.55 -2.53
C ASP A 114 20.95 15.03 -2.36
N GLU A 115 21.51 14.56 -1.27
CA GLU A 115 21.51 13.14 -0.97
C GLU A 115 20.19 12.71 -0.34
N CYS A 116 19.41 11.92 -1.08
CA CYS A 116 18.05 11.50 -0.70
C CYS A 116 18.02 10.08 -0.16
N TRP A 117 17.40 9.91 1.02
CA TRP A 117 17.23 8.60 1.65
C TRP A 117 15.77 8.30 1.97
N VAL A 118 15.41 7.03 1.83
CA VAL A 118 14.16 6.46 2.35
C VAL A 118 14.51 5.48 3.47
N ILE A 119 13.90 5.66 4.62
CA ILE A 119 14.16 4.92 5.84
C ILE A 119 12.86 4.31 6.34
N ASN A 120 12.84 3.00 6.59
CA ASN A 120 11.72 2.30 7.22
C ASN A 120 12.09 1.90 8.64
N MET A 121 11.21 2.23 9.58
CA MET A 121 11.30 1.76 10.95
C MET A 121 10.89 0.29 11.04
N ARG A 122 11.27 -0.40 12.12
CA ARG A 122 10.76 -1.75 12.40
C ARG A 122 9.28 -1.72 12.71
N SER A 123 8.59 -2.80 12.40
CA SER A 123 7.15 -2.94 12.66
C SER A 123 6.82 -2.82 14.15
N GLU A 124 7.60 -3.50 15.00
CA GLU A 124 7.45 -3.44 16.46
C GLU A 124 7.57 -2.01 16.96
N TRP A 125 8.63 -1.31 16.57
CA TRP A 125 8.83 0.09 16.88
C TRP A 125 7.69 0.97 16.36
N SER A 126 7.27 0.74 15.12
CA SER A 126 6.18 1.50 14.47
C SER A 126 4.83 1.30 15.16
N LYS A 127 4.59 0.13 15.76
CA LYS A 127 3.39 -0.17 16.56
C LYS A 127 3.45 0.50 17.93
N GLU A 128 4.60 0.44 18.59
CA GLU A 128 4.82 1.08 19.89
C GLU A 128 4.63 2.60 19.80
N TYR A 129 5.24 3.22 18.78
CA TYR A 129 5.17 4.65 18.53
C TYR A 129 4.13 5.01 17.46
N TYR A 130 3.00 4.30 17.45
CA TYR A 130 1.97 4.46 16.43
C TYR A 130 1.47 5.91 16.28
N ASN A 131 1.30 6.63 17.39
CA ASN A 131 0.76 7.99 17.42
C ASN A 131 1.84 9.07 17.61
N ILE A 132 3.10 8.76 17.38
CA ILE A 132 4.17 9.76 17.45
C ILE A 132 3.92 10.90 16.46
N GLU A 133 4.22 12.12 16.88
CA GLU A 133 4.14 13.29 16.01
C GLU A 133 5.21 13.21 14.91
N ASN A 134 4.84 13.58 13.68
CA ASN A 134 5.71 13.44 12.51
C ASN A 134 7.08 14.12 12.71
N TYR A 135 7.09 15.36 13.24
CA TYR A 135 8.33 16.11 13.43
C TYR A 135 9.25 15.45 14.48
N VAL A 136 8.70 14.84 15.53
CA VAL A 136 9.47 14.14 16.56
C VAL A 136 10.14 12.90 15.97
N LEU A 137 9.39 12.12 15.18
CA LEU A 137 9.90 10.96 14.47
C LEU A 137 11.03 11.35 13.49
N GLU A 138 10.77 12.39 12.69
CA GLU A 138 11.72 12.86 11.67
C GLU A 138 13.04 13.30 12.29
N ASP A 139 13.01 14.08 13.37
CA ASP A 139 14.19 14.53 14.08
C ASP A 139 14.93 13.36 14.76
N TYR A 140 14.18 12.43 15.35
CA TYR A 140 14.75 11.20 15.91
C TYR A 140 15.54 10.40 14.88
N VAL A 141 14.94 10.15 13.70
CA VAL A 141 15.58 9.36 12.64
C VAL A 141 16.81 10.09 12.07
N ILE A 142 16.73 11.39 11.85
CA ILE A 142 17.87 12.20 11.40
C ILE A 142 19.03 12.07 12.38
N ASP A 143 18.76 12.15 13.69
CA ASP A 143 19.77 11.99 14.73
C ASP A 143 20.43 10.60 14.71
N GLN A 144 19.62 9.54 14.53
CA GLN A 144 20.15 8.17 14.41
C GLN A 144 21.07 8.02 13.19
N ILE A 145 20.68 8.56 12.04
CA ILE A 145 21.47 8.54 10.81
C ILE A 145 22.77 9.30 10.99
N LYS A 146 22.73 10.53 11.53
CA LYS A 146 23.91 11.35 11.78
C LYS A 146 24.90 10.68 12.73
N LYS A 147 24.41 10.06 13.79
CA LYS A 147 25.24 9.30 14.74
C LYS A 147 25.90 8.10 14.07
N HIS A 148 25.12 7.33 13.30
CA HIS A 148 25.62 6.12 12.63
C HIS A 148 26.73 6.42 11.62
N PHE A 149 26.55 7.48 10.81
CA PHE A 149 27.51 7.87 9.76
C PHE A 149 28.54 8.91 10.24
N HIS A 150 28.55 9.29 11.52
CA HIS A 150 29.42 10.35 12.06
C HIS A 150 29.35 11.63 11.23
N SER A 151 28.17 12.03 10.78
CA SER A 151 27.94 13.12 9.85
C SER A 151 27.34 14.35 10.54
N ASP A 152 27.72 15.52 10.06
CA ASP A 152 27.15 16.81 10.44
C ASP A 152 26.15 17.34 9.37
N ALA A 153 25.79 16.50 8.39
CA ALA A 153 24.83 16.84 7.34
C ALA A 153 23.52 17.36 7.93
N LYS A 154 22.93 18.35 7.25
CA LYS A 154 21.64 18.93 7.65
C LYS A 154 20.56 18.43 6.73
N ALA A 155 19.40 18.11 7.30
CA ALA A 155 18.23 17.80 6.49
C ALA A 155 17.67 19.09 5.89
N VAL A 156 17.65 19.16 4.58
CA VAL A 156 17.01 20.24 3.79
C VAL A 156 15.58 19.90 3.43
N TYR A 157 15.22 18.62 3.51
CA TYR A 157 13.86 18.12 3.39
C TYR A 157 13.66 16.93 4.33
N LYS A 158 12.49 16.85 4.94
CA LYS A 158 12.06 15.70 5.72
C LYS A 158 10.56 15.52 5.61
N LYS A 159 10.11 14.29 5.50
CA LYS A 159 8.71 13.93 5.51
C LYS A 159 8.55 12.48 5.96
N SER A 160 7.57 12.23 6.81
CA SER A 160 7.21 10.90 7.28
C SER A 160 5.83 10.47 6.80
N HIS A 161 5.63 9.17 6.69
CA HIS A 161 4.35 8.56 6.38
C HIS A 161 4.17 7.26 7.16
N ARG A 162 3.00 7.08 7.74
CA ARG A 162 2.60 5.87 8.44
C ARG A 162 1.76 4.95 7.55
N TRP A 163 2.36 3.83 7.17
CA TRP A 163 1.66 2.77 6.45
C TRP A 163 0.93 1.87 7.44
N ARG A 164 -0.37 2.02 7.57
CA ARG A 164 -1.20 1.21 8.48
C ARG A 164 -1.32 -0.24 8.02
N TYR A 165 -1.26 -0.46 6.74
CA TYR A 165 -1.38 -1.75 6.07
C TYR A 165 -0.15 -1.96 5.19
N ALA A 166 1.03 -1.95 5.81
CA ALA A 166 2.30 -1.96 5.08
C ALA A 166 2.49 -3.26 4.29
N TYR A 167 2.25 -4.39 4.95
CA TYR A 167 2.19 -5.70 4.31
C TYR A 167 1.47 -6.72 5.21
N ALA A 168 0.81 -7.68 4.58
CA ALA A 168 0.10 -8.75 5.28
C ALA A 168 1.09 -9.81 5.77
N LYS A 169 1.11 -10.10 7.08
CA LYS A 169 1.91 -11.21 7.65
C LYS A 169 1.33 -12.57 7.30
N LYS A 170 -0.01 -12.66 7.32
CA LYS A 170 -0.76 -13.83 6.89
C LYS A 170 -1.64 -13.42 5.73
N SER A 171 -1.53 -14.11 4.63
CA SER A 171 -2.36 -13.86 3.47
C SER A 171 -3.67 -14.64 3.53
N TYR A 172 -4.67 -14.16 2.80
CA TYR A 172 -5.94 -14.87 2.64
C TYR A 172 -5.76 -16.24 1.97
N LYS A 173 -4.71 -16.42 1.18
CA LYS A 173 -4.34 -17.70 0.55
C LYS A 173 -4.13 -18.82 1.56
N ASP A 174 -3.62 -18.50 2.74
CA ASP A 174 -3.43 -19.49 3.81
C ASP A 174 -4.75 -20.00 4.38
N LEU A 175 -5.87 -19.39 3.98
CA LEU A 175 -7.21 -19.63 4.50
C LEU A 175 -8.18 -20.16 3.43
N SER A 176 -7.89 -20.01 2.15
CA SER A 176 -8.70 -20.53 1.04
C SER A 176 -7.89 -20.66 -0.25
N ASP A 177 -8.32 -21.56 -1.14
CA ASP A 177 -7.76 -21.68 -2.49
C ASP A 177 -8.15 -20.52 -3.40
N GLN A 178 -9.07 -19.65 -2.95
CA GLN A 178 -9.52 -18.48 -3.68
C GLN A 178 -8.52 -17.33 -3.49
N ASN A 179 -8.21 -16.63 -4.56
CA ASN A 179 -7.25 -15.53 -4.58
C ASN A 179 -7.93 -14.16 -4.56
N HIS A 180 -9.21 -14.13 -4.23
CA HIS A 180 -10.09 -12.96 -4.13
C HIS A 180 -11.29 -13.32 -3.28
N ILE A 181 -12.04 -12.32 -2.88
CA ILE A 181 -13.35 -12.46 -2.26
C ILE A 181 -14.36 -11.91 -3.26
N GLU A 182 -15.52 -12.54 -3.39
CA GLU A 182 -16.54 -12.13 -4.34
C GLU A 182 -17.95 -12.14 -3.72
N SER A 183 -18.86 -11.35 -4.28
CA SER A 183 -20.27 -11.36 -3.96
C SER A 183 -20.97 -12.59 -4.56
N ILE A 184 -22.14 -12.95 -4.01
CA ILE A 184 -22.94 -14.10 -4.49
C ILE A 184 -23.35 -13.97 -5.98
N ASP A 185 -23.59 -12.75 -6.42
CA ASP A 185 -23.93 -12.45 -7.82
C ASP A 185 -22.73 -12.36 -8.76
N HIS A 186 -21.51 -12.61 -8.25
CA HIS A 186 -20.26 -12.56 -9.01
C HIS A 186 -19.99 -11.21 -9.72
N ARG A 187 -20.42 -10.10 -9.12
CA ARG A 187 -20.26 -8.76 -9.70
C ARG A 187 -19.37 -7.83 -8.90
N LEU A 188 -19.16 -8.13 -7.61
CA LEU A 188 -18.25 -7.39 -6.75
C LEU A 188 -17.10 -8.31 -6.32
N TYR A 189 -15.88 -7.80 -6.45
CA TYR A 189 -14.66 -8.53 -6.13
C TYR A 189 -13.75 -7.70 -5.25
N ALA A 190 -13.17 -8.31 -4.23
CA ALA A 190 -12.12 -7.70 -3.40
C ALA A 190 -10.83 -8.51 -3.51
N LEU A 191 -9.72 -7.84 -3.76
CA LEU A 191 -8.41 -8.46 -3.91
C LEU A 191 -7.26 -7.49 -3.59
N GLY A 192 -6.08 -8.04 -3.39
CA GLY A 192 -4.85 -7.29 -3.11
C GLY A 192 -3.67 -8.23 -2.85
N ASP A 193 -2.55 -7.66 -2.42
CA ASP A 193 -1.40 -8.41 -1.91
C ASP A 193 -1.81 -9.37 -0.78
N TRP A 194 -2.67 -8.93 0.11
CA TRP A 194 -3.23 -9.71 1.22
C TRP A 194 -3.90 -11.04 0.82
N CYS A 195 -4.21 -11.22 -0.47
CA CYS A 195 -4.76 -12.49 -0.99
C CYS A 195 -3.67 -13.54 -1.27
N GLN A 196 -2.43 -13.15 -1.53
CA GLN A 196 -1.37 -14.05 -2.00
C GLN A 196 -0.12 -13.99 -1.13
N GLY A 197 0.23 -12.83 -0.58
CA GLY A 197 1.43 -12.58 0.19
C GLY A 197 1.79 -11.09 0.20
N PRO A 198 2.85 -10.71 0.93
CA PRO A 198 3.11 -9.31 1.29
C PRO A 198 3.78 -8.47 0.20
N SER A 199 3.96 -8.97 -1.01
CA SER A 199 4.75 -8.29 -2.03
C SER A 199 3.90 -7.69 -3.15
N MET A 200 4.48 -6.72 -3.86
CA MET A 200 3.87 -6.17 -5.09
C MET A 200 3.62 -7.26 -6.15
N GLN A 201 4.48 -8.28 -6.20
CA GLN A 201 4.29 -9.44 -7.08
C GLN A 201 3.04 -10.22 -6.71
N ASP A 202 2.75 -10.37 -5.42
CA ASP A 202 1.56 -11.06 -4.93
C ASP A 202 0.28 -10.32 -5.30
N ALA A 203 0.27 -8.99 -5.18
CA ALA A 203 -0.83 -8.16 -5.67
C ALA A 203 -1.07 -8.35 -7.17
N TRP A 204 0.00 -8.38 -7.97
CA TRP A 204 -0.10 -8.61 -9.41
C TRP A 204 -0.60 -10.03 -9.75
N LEU A 205 -0.14 -11.04 -9.03
CA LEU A 205 -0.58 -12.43 -9.17
C LEU A 205 -2.06 -12.59 -8.81
N ALA A 206 -2.53 -11.94 -7.74
CA ALA A 206 -3.94 -11.91 -7.37
C ALA A 206 -4.80 -11.36 -8.51
N GLY A 207 -4.42 -10.22 -9.08
CA GLY A 207 -5.10 -9.62 -10.22
C GLY A 207 -5.11 -10.51 -11.46
N LYS A 208 -3.98 -11.16 -11.79
CA LYS A 208 -3.89 -12.09 -12.92
C LYS A 208 -4.81 -13.32 -12.76
N LYS A 209 -4.87 -13.88 -11.55
CA LYS A 209 -5.73 -15.02 -11.25
C LYS A 209 -7.22 -14.66 -11.33
N LEU A 210 -7.59 -13.49 -10.77
CA LEU A 210 -8.96 -13.00 -10.88
C LEU A 210 -9.34 -12.74 -12.35
N ALA A 211 -8.48 -12.15 -13.16
CA ALA A 211 -8.77 -11.93 -14.59
C ALA A 211 -9.04 -13.24 -15.33
N LYS A 212 -8.29 -14.31 -15.00
CA LYS A 212 -8.56 -15.66 -15.56
C LYS A 212 -9.90 -16.19 -15.09
N HIS A 213 -10.20 -16.17 -13.80
CA HIS A 213 -11.47 -16.61 -13.23
C HIS A 213 -12.65 -15.86 -13.85
N PHE A 214 -12.57 -14.55 -13.94
CA PHE A 214 -13.59 -13.70 -14.55
C PHE A 214 -13.84 -14.03 -16.04
N SER A 215 -12.79 -14.32 -16.79
CA SER A 215 -12.92 -14.72 -18.20
C SER A 215 -13.61 -16.07 -18.34
N GLU A 216 -13.31 -17.03 -17.46
CA GLU A 216 -13.94 -18.35 -17.44
C GLU A 216 -15.43 -18.29 -17.06
N LEU A 217 -15.82 -17.38 -16.16
CA LEU A 217 -17.22 -17.14 -15.81
C LEU A 217 -18.02 -16.58 -17.01
N ARG A 218 -17.44 -15.58 -17.71
CA ARG A 218 -18.10 -14.96 -18.88
C ARG A 218 -18.28 -15.89 -20.07
N LEU A 219 -17.47 -16.93 -20.19
CA LEU A 219 -17.63 -17.95 -21.25
C LEU A 219 -18.75 -18.96 -20.93
N LYS A 220 -19.30 -18.94 -19.71
CA LYS A 220 -20.39 -19.83 -19.27
C LYS A 220 -21.76 -19.17 -19.27
N ILE A 221 -21.82 -17.85 -19.52
CA ILE A 221 -23.03 -17.04 -19.65
C ILE A 221 -23.27 -16.75 -21.14
#